data_d1d04e0e1a6fdd920d278db5f4df01cf
#
_entry.id   d1d04e0e1a6fdd920d278db5f4df01cf
#
_cell.length_a   1.000
_cell.length_b   1.000
_cell.length_c   1.000
_cell.angle_alpha   90.00
_cell.angle_beta   90.00
_cell.angle_gamma   90.00
#
_symmetry.space_group_name_H-M   'P 1'
#
loop_
_entity.id
_entity.type
_entity.pdbx_description
1 polymer ?
#
loop_
_entity_poly.entity_id
_entity_poly.type
_entity_poly.pdbx_seq_one_letter_code
_entity_poly.pdbx_strand_id
1 'polypeptide(L)'
;MHNQNSEVEVYSWNEFFTKHDLYYGLEVGYFWKRSPGDFDHVHLTVVYADAPAEPTPVPTLLGVGNTAGWALKALGSKQIDRWVVFASYSYNQAQGGGFGVTVADHSVTAGLAFLRPLDIRGEWSLGAVWAQSFNPGLRDQYGIETYWKILLADDFWLTPNLQMIFKPTYNTSKNVLAVGGIKLRVFF
;
A
#
# COMPACT_ATOMS: atom_id res chain seq x y z
N MET A 1 -7.34 6.69 15.97
CA MET A 1 -7.47 7.04 14.54
C MET A 1 -8.88 6.71 14.12
N HIS A 2 -9.60 7.66 13.56
CA HIS A 2 -10.94 7.41 13.05
C HIS A 2 -10.90 6.62 11.75
N ASN A 3 -11.82 5.67 11.63
CA ASN A 3 -12.03 4.96 10.40
C ASN A 3 -12.83 5.87 9.46
N GLN A 4 -12.20 6.40 8.42
CA GLN A 4 -12.82 6.81 7.18
C GLN A 4 -13.64 8.09 7.05
N ASN A 5 -13.69 8.99 7.97
CA ASN A 5 -14.24 10.29 7.63
C ASN A 5 -13.16 11.17 6.99
N SER A 6 -13.35 11.47 5.71
CA SER A 6 -12.51 12.45 4.98
C SER A 6 -12.75 13.89 5.43
N GLU A 7 -13.75 14.13 6.21
CA GLU A 7 -13.99 15.40 6.88
C GLU A 7 -13.29 15.39 8.24
N VAL A 8 -12.49 16.41 8.48
CA VAL A 8 -11.82 16.62 9.77
C VAL A 8 -12.89 17.11 10.77
N GLU A 9 -13.71 16.20 11.25
CA GLU A 9 -14.57 16.47 12.37
C GLU A 9 -13.74 16.36 13.66
N VAL A 10 -13.80 17.41 14.48
CA VAL A 10 -13.24 17.39 15.84
C VAL A 10 -14.22 16.62 16.71
N TYR A 11 -13.99 15.33 16.87
CA TYR A 11 -14.82 14.52 17.76
C TYR A 11 -14.60 14.90 19.21
N SER A 12 -15.70 15.08 19.93
CA SER A 12 -15.65 15.14 21.39
C SER A 12 -15.26 13.79 21.99
N TRP A 13 -14.73 13.76 23.21
CA TRP A 13 -14.45 12.52 23.92
C TRP A 13 -15.68 11.61 24.04
N ASN A 14 -16.87 12.18 24.11
CA ASN A 14 -18.12 11.44 24.18
C ASN A 14 -18.40 10.72 22.84
N GLU A 15 -18.18 11.39 21.71
CA GLU A 15 -18.35 10.77 20.38
C GLU A 15 -17.32 9.68 20.12
N PHE A 16 -16.09 9.85 20.60
CA PHE A 16 -15.06 8.82 20.53
C PHE A 16 -15.50 7.50 21.18
N PHE A 17 -16.19 7.57 22.33
CA PHE A 17 -16.66 6.39 23.04
C PHE A 17 -18.03 5.90 22.58
N THR A 18 -18.85 6.71 21.95
CA THR A 18 -20.23 6.37 21.59
C THR A 18 -20.41 5.98 20.12
N LYS A 19 -19.65 6.57 19.21
CA LYS A 19 -19.75 6.24 17.76
C LYS A 19 -18.95 5.02 17.34
N HIS A 20 -17.98 4.57 18.14
CA HIS A 20 -17.19 3.35 17.94
C HIS A 20 -16.52 3.19 16.55
N ASP A 21 -16.29 4.30 15.81
CA ASP A 21 -15.59 4.32 14.54
C ASP A 21 -14.09 4.15 14.76
N LEU A 22 -13.69 3.01 15.29
CA LEU A 22 -12.32 2.75 15.73
C LEU A 22 -11.57 1.89 14.74
N TYR A 23 -10.29 2.16 14.64
CA TYR A 23 -9.33 1.40 13.89
C TYR A 23 -8.26 0.89 14.83
N TYR A 24 -8.14 -0.42 14.94
CA TYR A 24 -7.17 -1.09 15.80
C TYR A 24 -6.10 -1.73 14.92
N GLY A 25 -4.85 -1.53 15.26
CA GLY A 25 -3.73 -2.15 14.54
C GLY A 25 -2.68 -2.68 15.49
N LEU A 26 -2.17 -3.85 15.16
CA LEU A 26 -1.01 -4.46 15.79
C LEU A 26 0.01 -4.79 14.70
N GLU A 27 1.23 -4.32 14.87
CA GLU A 27 2.34 -4.67 14.00
C GLU A 27 3.47 -5.31 14.81
N VAL A 28 3.98 -6.43 14.33
CA VAL A 28 5.14 -7.11 14.87
C VAL A 28 6.16 -7.30 13.78
N GLY A 29 7.40 -6.90 14.04
CA GLY A 29 8.50 -7.01 13.08
C GLY A 29 9.75 -7.61 13.70
N TYR A 30 10.54 -8.28 12.86
CA TYR A 30 11.86 -8.79 13.20
C TYR A 30 12.89 -8.36 12.17
N PHE A 31 14.00 -7.82 12.64
CA PHE A 31 15.14 -7.34 11.84
C PHE A 31 16.36 -8.20 12.14
N TRP A 32 16.97 -8.79 11.10
CA TRP A 32 18.16 -9.65 11.27
C TRP A 32 19.44 -8.88 11.48
N LYS A 33 19.52 -7.68 10.90
CA LYS A 33 20.66 -6.79 11.02
C LYS A 33 20.18 -5.45 11.57
N ARG A 34 21.05 -4.72 12.23
CA ARG A 34 20.72 -3.46 12.90
C ARG A 34 21.59 -2.30 12.43
N SER A 35 22.04 -2.36 11.19
CA SER A 35 22.80 -1.26 10.60
C SER A 35 21.87 -0.27 9.87
N PRO A 36 22.16 1.02 9.88
CA PRO A 36 21.43 1.99 9.08
C PRO A 36 21.42 1.56 7.60
N GLY A 37 20.24 1.53 6.99
CA GLY A 37 20.08 1.08 5.61
C GLY A 37 19.94 -0.42 5.42
N ASP A 38 19.73 -1.19 6.49
CA ASP A 38 19.51 -2.62 6.45
C ASP A 38 18.07 -2.95 6.01
N PHE A 39 17.94 -3.84 5.03
CA PHE A 39 16.64 -4.23 4.47
C PHE A 39 16.24 -5.67 4.85
N ASP A 40 16.99 -6.30 5.76
CA ASP A 40 16.71 -7.67 6.20
C ASP A 40 15.66 -7.66 7.32
N HIS A 41 14.40 -7.77 6.94
CA HIS A 41 13.33 -7.81 7.94
C HIS A 41 12.10 -8.58 7.45
N VAL A 42 11.29 -9.00 8.41
CA VAL A 42 9.90 -9.41 8.19
C VAL A 42 9.00 -8.68 9.17
N HIS A 43 7.79 -8.38 8.76
CA HIS A 43 6.77 -7.90 9.68
C HIS A 43 5.38 -8.37 9.27
N LEU A 44 4.53 -8.45 10.29
CA LEU A 44 3.13 -8.80 10.20
C LEU A 44 2.32 -7.67 10.82
N THR A 45 1.37 -7.16 10.08
CA THR A 45 0.40 -6.18 10.54
C THR A 45 -0.97 -6.82 10.52
N VAL A 46 -1.70 -6.73 11.61
CA VAL A 46 -3.10 -7.12 11.71
C VAL A 46 -3.91 -5.90 12.09
N VAL A 47 -5.02 -5.71 11.42
CA VAL A 47 -5.87 -4.55 11.60
C VAL A 47 -7.31 -4.99 11.72
N TYR A 48 -8.06 -4.33 12.58
CA TYR A 48 -9.51 -4.38 12.65
C TYR A 48 -10.07 -2.96 12.53
N ALA A 49 -11.07 -2.80 11.70
CA ALA A 49 -11.82 -1.55 11.56
C ALA A 49 -13.28 -1.79 11.83
N ASP A 50 -13.89 -0.95 12.65
CA ASP A 50 -15.33 -0.93 12.84
C ASP A 50 -16.04 -0.44 11.57
N ALA A 51 -17.32 -0.81 11.42
CA ALA A 51 -18.15 -0.19 10.41
C ALA A 51 -18.32 1.31 10.74
N PRO A 52 -18.25 2.22 9.75
CA PRO A 52 -18.51 3.62 10.01
C PRO A 52 -19.95 3.82 10.49
N ALA A 53 -20.13 4.70 11.48
CA ALA A 53 -21.46 5.02 12.02
C ALA A 53 -22.38 5.60 10.93
N GLU A 54 -21.80 6.34 10.00
CA GLU A 54 -22.50 6.87 8.83
C GLU A 54 -21.77 6.41 7.55
N PRO A 55 -22.47 5.71 6.62
CA PRO A 55 -21.89 5.31 5.36
C PRO A 55 -21.44 6.52 4.55
N THR A 56 -20.19 6.53 4.11
CA THR A 56 -19.68 7.59 3.23
C THR A 56 -20.12 7.35 1.78
N PRO A 57 -20.38 8.41 1.01
CA PRO A 57 -20.79 8.25 -0.39
C PRO A 57 -19.75 7.53 -1.27
N VAL A 58 -18.47 7.79 -1.04
CA VAL A 58 -17.39 7.18 -1.84
C VAL A 58 -17.28 5.67 -1.60
N PRO A 59 -17.18 5.16 -0.37
CA PRO A 59 -17.25 3.73 -0.12
C PRO A 59 -18.52 3.08 -0.63
N THR A 60 -19.67 3.72 -0.47
CA THR A 60 -20.95 3.21 -0.97
C THR A 60 -20.94 3.07 -2.49
N LEU A 61 -20.42 4.07 -3.21
CA LEU A 61 -20.31 4.04 -4.67
C LEU A 61 -19.39 2.91 -5.15
N LEU A 62 -18.30 2.66 -4.47
CA LEU A 62 -17.34 1.60 -4.80
C LEU A 62 -17.74 0.25 -4.17
N GLY A 63 -18.69 0.22 -3.24
CA GLY A 63 -19.08 -0.97 -2.49
C GLY A 63 -18.03 -1.40 -1.46
N VAL A 64 -17.20 -0.49 -0.96
CA VAL A 64 -16.10 -0.77 -0.02
C VAL A 64 -16.23 0.06 1.25
N GLY A 65 -15.66 -0.45 2.35
CA GLY A 65 -15.43 0.31 3.56
C GLY A 65 -16.64 0.60 4.45
N ASN A 66 -17.81 0.04 4.14
CA ASN A 66 -19.05 0.28 4.91
C ASN A 66 -19.37 -0.85 5.91
N THR A 67 -18.47 -1.80 6.09
CA THR A 67 -18.65 -2.93 7.01
C THR A 67 -17.42 -3.07 7.91
N ALA A 68 -17.66 -3.51 9.15
CA ALA A 68 -16.56 -3.90 10.02
C ALA A 68 -15.79 -5.07 9.40
N GLY A 69 -14.50 -5.11 9.63
CA GLY A 69 -13.68 -6.17 9.12
C GLY A 69 -12.24 -6.12 9.61
N TRP A 70 -11.54 -7.20 9.39
CA TRP A 70 -10.12 -7.30 9.71
C TRP A 70 -9.28 -7.43 8.43
N ALA A 71 -8.03 -7.09 8.56
CA ALA A 71 -7.06 -7.21 7.50
C ALA A 71 -5.72 -7.67 8.03
N LEU A 72 -4.96 -8.28 7.16
CA LEU A 72 -3.64 -8.80 7.47
C LEU A 72 -2.67 -8.40 6.36
N LYS A 73 -1.47 -7.96 6.73
CA LYS A 73 -0.37 -7.74 5.80
C LYS A 73 0.88 -8.39 6.34
N ALA A 74 1.45 -9.30 5.57
CA ALA A 74 2.77 -9.85 5.81
C ALA A 74 3.74 -9.29 4.78
N LEU A 75 4.93 -8.90 5.22
CA LEU A 75 5.98 -8.37 4.35
C LEU A 75 7.33 -8.92 4.80
N GLY A 76 8.18 -9.22 3.82
CA GLY A 76 9.57 -9.57 4.07
C GLY A 76 10.48 -8.99 3.01
N SER A 77 11.70 -8.65 3.42
CA SER A 77 12.77 -8.25 2.51
C SER A 77 14.11 -8.81 2.95
N LYS A 78 14.98 -9.00 1.97
CA LYS A 78 16.33 -9.52 2.14
C LYS A 78 17.29 -8.76 1.25
N GLN A 79 18.37 -8.28 1.84
CA GLN A 79 19.47 -7.68 1.09
C GLN A 79 20.56 -8.73 0.83
N ILE A 80 21.04 -8.78 -0.40
CA ILE A 80 22.17 -9.61 -0.86
C ILE A 80 23.09 -8.68 -1.66
N ASP A 81 24.17 -8.27 -1.07
CA ASP A 81 25.07 -7.25 -1.62
C ASP A 81 24.32 -5.93 -1.95
N ARG A 82 24.24 -5.58 -3.23
CA ARG A 82 23.52 -4.43 -3.75
C ARG A 82 22.07 -4.73 -4.13
N TRP A 83 21.64 -5.98 -4.05
CA TRP A 83 20.29 -6.38 -4.39
C TRP A 83 19.43 -6.46 -3.13
N VAL A 84 18.23 -5.97 -3.21
CA VAL A 84 17.20 -6.16 -2.20
C VAL A 84 16.03 -6.86 -2.88
N VAL A 85 15.68 -8.03 -2.39
CA VAL A 85 14.44 -8.72 -2.79
C VAL A 85 13.39 -8.49 -1.74
N PHE A 86 12.15 -8.31 -2.15
CA PHE A 86 11.03 -8.14 -1.22
C PHE A 86 9.77 -8.82 -1.75
N ALA A 87 8.93 -9.23 -0.80
CA ALA A 87 7.60 -9.72 -1.12
C ALA A 87 6.63 -9.33 -0.02
N SER A 88 5.38 -9.13 -0.38
CA SER A 88 4.30 -8.94 0.57
C SER A 88 3.02 -9.62 0.11
N TYR A 89 2.23 -10.02 1.10
CA TYR A 89 0.87 -10.49 0.92
C TYR A 89 -0.06 -9.66 1.79
N SER A 90 -1.19 -9.29 1.26
CA SER A 90 -2.25 -8.63 2.01
C SER A 90 -3.57 -9.36 1.81
N TYR A 91 -4.31 -9.48 2.88
CA TYR A 91 -5.69 -9.92 2.89
C TYR A 91 -6.56 -8.86 3.56
N ASN A 92 -7.74 -8.61 3.02
CA ASN A 92 -8.66 -7.61 3.52
C ASN A 92 -10.09 -8.15 3.46
N GLN A 93 -10.67 -8.34 4.60
CA GLN A 93 -12.05 -8.78 4.77
C GLN A 93 -13.02 -7.61 4.61
N ALA A 94 -14.29 -7.93 4.43
CA ALA A 94 -15.39 -6.97 4.46
C ALA A 94 -15.27 -5.86 3.41
N GLN A 95 -14.92 -6.25 2.20
CA GLN A 95 -14.92 -5.36 1.05
C GLN A 95 -14.05 -4.10 1.28
N GLY A 96 -12.88 -4.30 1.85
CA GLY A 96 -11.95 -3.21 2.12
C GLY A 96 -12.06 -2.59 3.50
N GLY A 97 -13.01 -3.02 4.33
CA GLY A 97 -13.24 -2.46 5.66
C GLY A 97 -12.00 -2.51 6.57
N GLY A 98 -11.26 -3.61 6.55
CA GLY A 98 -10.09 -3.79 7.42
C GLY A 98 -8.93 -2.82 7.17
N PHE A 99 -8.66 -2.43 5.92
CA PHE A 99 -7.64 -1.43 5.57
C PHE A 99 -8.26 -0.10 5.11
N GLY A 100 -9.49 0.16 5.50
CA GLY A 100 -10.21 1.31 5.00
C GLY A 100 -10.66 1.09 3.55
N VAL A 101 -10.61 2.13 2.74
CA VAL A 101 -11.06 2.03 1.35
C VAL A 101 -10.00 1.34 0.50
N THR A 102 -10.10 0.04 0.33
CA THR A 102 -9.31 -0.73 -0.62
C THR A 102 -10.22 -1.44 -1.62
N VAL A 103 -9.67 -1.75 -2.77
CA VAL A 103 -10.41 -2.38 -3.87
C VAL A 103 -10.03 -3.84 -4.07
N ALA A 104 -9.22 -4.38 -3.17
CA ALA A 104 -8.72 -5.74 -3.24
C ALA A 104 -8.90 -6.48 -1.92
N ASP A 105 -9.44 -7.70 -1.99
CA ASP A 105 -9.48 -8.64 -0.87
C ASP A 105 -8.13 -9.31 -0.67
N HIS A 106 -7.47 -9.66 -1.76
CA HIS A 106 -6.14 -10.26 -1.74
C HIS A 106 -5.19 -9.49 -2.63
N SER A 107 -3.96 -9.30 -2.18
CA SER A 107 -2.89 -8.84 -3.05
C SER A 107 -1.56 -9.50 -2.71
N VAL A 108 -0.79 -9.74 -3.76
CA VAL A 108 0.60 -10.20 -3.67
C VAL A 108 1.45 -9.20 -4.40
N THR A 109 2.49 -8.71 -3.73
CA THR A 109 3.51 -7.87 -4.35
C THR A 109 4.87 -8.55 -4.19
N ALA A 110 5.67 -8.55 -5.23
CA ALA A 110 7.04 -9.00 -5.18
C ALA A 110 7.92 -8.13 -6.07
N GLY A 111 9.17 -8.00 -5.71
CA GLY A 111 10.07 -7.19 -6.50
C GLY A 111 11.51 -7.27 -6.02
N LEU A 112 12.32 -6.49 -6.70
CA LEU A 112 13.73 -6.34 -6.41
C LEU A 112 14.14 -4.87 -6.54
N ALA A 113 15.13 -4.48 -5.76
CA ALA A 113 15.79 -3.20 -5.90
C ALA A 113 17.31 -3.41 -6.03
N PHE A 114 17.94 -2.54 -6.79
CA PHE A 114 19.40 -2.51 -6.95
C PHE A 114 19.91 -1.19 -6.41
N LEU A 115 20.75 -1.27 -5.39
CA LEU A 115 21.30 -0.12 -4.68
C LEU A 115 22.48 0.46 -5.45
N ARG A 116 22.56 1.78 -5.55
CA ARG A 116 23.60 2.54 -6.25
C ARG A 116 23.84 2.07 -7.69
N PRO A 117 22.78 2.05 -8.54
CA PRO A 117 22.96 1.72 -9.95
C PRO A 117 23.96 2.71 -10.57
N LEU A 118 24.89 2.20 -11.37
CA LEU A 118 25.97 2.96 -11.99
C LEU A 118 26.81 3.79 -10.97
N ASP A 119 26.90 3.32 -9.71
CA ASP A 119 27.51 4.03 -8.58
C ASP A 119 26.87 5.41 -8.23
N ILE A 120 25.73 5.71 -8.82
CA ILE A 120 24.92 6.88 -8.46
C ILE A 120 24.20 6.60 -7.13
N ARG A 121 24.21 7.58 -6.22
CA ARG A 121 23.48 7.45 -4.94
C ARG A 121 21.98 7.32 -5.22
N GLY A 122 21.38 6.28 -4.67
CA GLY A 122 19.96 5.98 -4.84
C GLY A 122 19.69 4.51 -5.07
N GLU A 123 18.55 4.21 -5.68
CA GLU A 123 18.12 2.83 -5.97
C GLU A 123 17.30 2.76 -7.25
N TRP A 124 17.48 1.70 -8.02
CA TRP A 124 16.54 1.29 -9.05
C TRP A 124 15.70 0.14 -8.54
N SER A 125 14.41 0.12 -8.85
CA SER A 125 13.49 -0.93 -8.41
C SER A 125 12.57 -1.38 -9.53
N LEU A 126 12.25 -2.68 -9.47
CA LEU A 126 11.24 -3.33 -10.30
C LEU A 126 10.34 -4.14 -9.39
N GLY A 127 9.03 -3.92 -9.47
CA GLY A 127 8.04 -4.65 -8.71
C GLY A 127 6.88 -5.11 -9.58
N ALA A 128 6.26 -6.20 -9.17
CA ALA A 128 5.02 -6.69 -9.75
C ALA A 128 3.98 -6.89 -8.64
N VAL A 129 2.72 -6.66 -8.98
CA VAL A 129 1.58 -6.85 -8.09
C VAL A 129 0.47 -7.62 -8.79
N TRP A 130 -0.15 -8.52 -8.06
CA TRP A 130 -1.45 -9.08 -8.36
C TRP A 130 -2.43 -8.66 -7.28
N ALA A 131 -3.64 -8.26 -7.68
CA ALA A 131 -4.70 -7.88 -6.77
C ALA A 131 -6.02 -8.50 -7.23
N GLN A 132 -6.65 -9.25 -6.34
CA GLN A 132 -7.97 -9.83 -6.54
C GLN A 132 -9.02 -8.83 -6.06
N SER A 133 -9.97 -8.49 -6.94
CA SER A 133 -11.08 -7.63 -6.56
C SER A 133 -11.97 -8.31 -5.52
N PHE A 134 -12.45 -7.56 -4.52
CA PHE A 134 -13.49 -8.02 -3.60
C PHE A 134 -14.84 -8.22 -4.31
N ASN A 135 -15.06 -7.58 -5.44
CA ASN A 135 -16.29 -7.72 -6.21
C ASN A 135 -16.13 -8.85 -7.24
N PRO A 136 -16.86 -9.98 -7.09
CA PRO A 136 -16.74 -11.11 -8.00
C PRO A 136 -17.17 -10.82 -9.45
N GLY A 137 -17.85 -9.70 -9.70
CA GLY A 137 -18.16 -9.21 -11.05
C GLY A 137 -17.02 -8.45 -11.73
N LEU A 138 -15.96 -8.14 -11.00
CA LEU A 138 -14.80 -7.45 -11.51
C LEU A 138 -13.62 -8.40 -11.67
N ARG A 139 -12.73 -8.06 -12.61
CA ARG A 139 -11.56 -8.86 -12.92
C ARG A 139 -10.39 -8.54 -12.01
N ASP A 140 -9.51 -9.52 -11.79
CA ASP A 140 -8.23 -9.32 -11.15
C ASP A 140 -7.36 -8.36 -11.94
N GLN A 141 -6.56 -7.59 -11.22
CA GLN A 141 -5.62 -6.64 -11.78
C GLN A 141 -4.19 -7.12 -11.56
N TYR A 142 -3.34 -6.86 -12.54
CA TYR A 142 -1.90 -7.07 -12.44
C TYR A 142 -1.20 -5.74 -12.71
N GLY A 143 -0.07 -5.52 -12.07
CA GLY A 143 0.74 -4.33 -12.26
C GLY A 143 2.22 -4.67 -12.31
N ILE A 144 2.96 -3.90 -13.09
CA ILE A 144 4.42 -3.88 -13.05
C ILE A 144 4.81 -2.42 -12.92
N GLU A 145 5.71 -2.12 -12.00
CA GLU A 145 6.26 -0.79 -11.81
C GLU A 145 7.77 -0.85 -11.78
N THR A 146 8.41 0.09 -12.45
CA THR A 146 9.83 0.35 -12.28
C THR A 146 10.05 1.82 -11.95
N TYR A 147 10.97 2.09 -11.06
CA TYR A 147 11.40 3.45 -10.74
C TYR A 147 12.90 3.54 -10.47
N TRP A 148 13.44 4.71 -10.66
CA TRP A 148 14.81 5.01 -10.29
C TRP A 148 14.84 6.22 -9.34
N LYS A 149 15.07 5.99 -8.06
CA LYS A 149 15.24 7.02 -7.05
C LYS A 149 16.69 7.49 -7.06
N ILE A 150 16.91 8.71 -7.49
CA ILE A 150 18.21 9.33 -7.69
C ILE A 150 18.40 10.42 -6.64
N LEU A 151 19.48 10.36 -5.87
CA LEU A 151 19.87 11.43 -4.97
C LEU A 151 20.73 12.44 -5.73
N LEU A 152 20.17 13.60 -6.06
CA LEU A 152 20.84 14.67 -6.79
C LEU A 152 21.65 15.58 -5.86
N ALA A 153 21.14 15.82 -4.64
CA ALA A 153 21.81 16.52 -3.55
C ALA A 153 21.36 15.90 -2.23
N ASP A 154 21.99 16.21 -1.11
CA ASP A 154 21.72 15.53 0.17
C ASP A 154 20.23 15.59 0.57
N ASP A 155 19.55 16.68 0.24
CA ASP A 155 18.13 16.86 0.55
C ASP A 155 17.23 16.86 -0.69
N PHE A 156 17.74 16.47 -1.87
CA PHE A 156 17.01 16.52 -3.11
C PHE A 156 17.00 15.19 -3.87
N TRP A 157 15.79 14.62 -4.02
CA TRP A 157 15.57 13.36 -4.69
C TRP A 157 14.71 13.54 -5.93
N LEU A 158 15.13 12.89 -7.02
CA LEU A 158 14.37 12.73 -8.27
C LEU A 158 13.99 11.27 -8.43
N THR A 159 12.72 10.99 -8.74
CA THR A 159 12.25 9.62 -8.94
C THR A 159 11.35 9.55 -10.18
N PRO A 160 11.92 9.32 -11.38
CA PRO A 160 11.13 8.88 -12.52
C PRO A 160 10.58 7.48 -12.27
N ASN A 161 9.33 7.24 -12.70
CA ASN A 161 8.69 5.93 -12.65
C ASN A 161 7.87 5.64 -13.90
N LEU A 162 7.70 4.36 -14.17
CA LEU A 162 6.82 3.83 -15.21
C LEU A 162 6.03 2.66 -14.64
N GLN A 163 4.72 2.71 -14.80
CA GLN A 163 3.80 1.64 -14.43
C GLN A 163 3.09 1.09 -15.66
N MET A 164 2.91 -0.21 -15.69
CA MET A 164 2.00 -0.90 -16.60
C MET A 164 0.95 -1.64 -15.78
N ILE A 165 -0.31 -1.35 -16.03
CA ILE A 165 -1.45 -1.97 -15.35
C ILE A 165 -2.19 -2.82 -16.38
N PHE A 166 -2.26 -4.12 -16.12
CA PHE A 166 -2.95 -5.10 -16.95
C PHE A 166 -4.30 -5.43 -16.32
N LYS A 167 -5.31 -5.52 -17.17
CA LYS A 167 -6.69 -5.78 -16.77
C LYS A 167 -7.14 -4.84 -15.63
N PRO A 168 -7.07 -3.51 -15.81
CA PRO A 168 -7.47 -2.57 -14.74
C PRO A 168 -8.90 -2.87 -14.30
N THR A 169 -9.09 -3.08 -12.99
CA THR A 169 -10.33 -3.57 -12.39
C THR A 169 -11.52 -2.68 -12.72
N TYR A 170 -11.36 -1.36 -12.59
CA TYR A 170 -12.45 -0.40 -12.82
C TYR A 170 -12.48 0.22 -14.22
N ASN A 171 -11.54 -0.13 -15.09
CA ASN A 171 -11.56 0.30 -16.48
C ASN A 171 -11.58 -0.91 -17.41
N THR A 172 -12.72 -1.57 -17.46
CA THR A 172 -12.89 -2.83 -18.21
C THR A 172 -12.80 -2.65 -19.73
N SER A 173 -12.90 -1.41 -20.23
CA SER A 173 -12.73 -1.11 -21.65
C SER A 173 -11.26 -1.18 -22.11
N LYS A 174 -10.31 -1.17 -21.18
CA LYS A 174 -8.89 -1.27 -21.45
C LYS A 174 -8.31 -2.56 -20.90
N ASN A 175 -7.41 -3.16 -21.64
CA ASN A 175 -6.66 -4.33 -21.16
C ASN A 175 -5.30 -3.95 -20.59
N VAL A 176 -4.76 -2.83 -21.01
CA VAL A 176 -3.46 -2.31 -20.54
C VAL A 176 -3.56 -0.80 -20.41
N LEU A 177 -3.00 -0.28 -19.33
CA LEU A 177 -2.75 1.14 -19.11
C LEU A 177 -1.27 1.31 -18.80
N ALA A 178 -0.63 2.31 -19.42
CA ALA A 178 0.72 2.74 -19.07
C ALA A 178 0.66 4.12 -18.43
N VAL A 179 1.34 4.29 -17.30
CA VAL A 179 1.41 5.53 -16.55
C VAL A 179 2.87 5.86 -16.28
N GLY A 180 3.32 7.02 -16.74
CA GLY A 180 4.64 7.55 -16.41
C GLY A 180 4.52 8.70 -15.42
N GLY A 181 5.50 8.82 -14.52
CA GLY A 181 5.53 9.88 -13.53
C GLY A 181 6.93 10.32 -13.17
N ILE A 182 7.03 11.51 -12.62
CA ILE A 182 8.26 12.05 -12.02
C ILE A 182 7.89 12.62 -10.67
N LYS A 183 8.56 12.12 -9.61
CA LYS A 183 8.41 12.63 -8.25
C LYS A 183 9.67 13.37 -7.84
N LEU A 184 9.48 14.58 -7.34
CA LEU A 184 10.51 15.37 -6.68
C LEU A 184 10.26 15.38 -5.17
N ARG A 185 11.29 15.23 -4.37
CA ARG A 185 11.23 15.35 -2.92
C ARG A 185 12.38 16.21 -2.43
N VAL A 186 12.05 17.23 -1.66
CA VAL A 186 13.00 18.12 -1.00
C VAL A 186 12.74 18.03 0.50
N PHE A 187 13.81 17.93 1.30
CA PHE A 187 13.75 18.00 2.75
C PHE A 187 14.30 19.36 3.19
N PHE A 188 13.67 19.98 4.21
CA PHE A 188 14.09 21.27 4.78
C PHE A 188 14.43 21.11 6.24
#